data_193061efb2a458c1eb73e0d6110e9912
#
_entry.id   193061efb2a458c1eb73e0d6110e9912
#
_cell.length_a   1.000
_cell.length_b   1.000
_cell.length_c   1.000
_cell.angle_alpha   90.00
_cell.angle_beta   90.00
_cell.angle_gamma   90.00
#
_symmetry.space_group_name_H-M   'P 1'
#
loop_
_entity.id
_entity.type
_entity.pdbx_description
1 polymer ?
#
loop_
_entity_poly.entity_id
_entity_poly.type
_entity_poly.pdbx_seq_one_letter_code
_entity_poly.pdbx_strand_id
1 'polypeptide(L)'
;TSNEDFYLVQHYGQPEVDNDSYRLRVTGMVDNELDLSLSDLMNGDVIEQEVGFECGGNSQRLLYGLIGNANWRGVTLTSILEAAGVQDGAKEVVFFAADVGQEEIRGREVDKAFARSLSIEDAIRPENMLAFEMNGEPLPHYHGKPIRLLVPGWYGVANVKWLTQIHVQNTRYMGRFMGRDYVTL
;
A
#
# COMPACT_ATOMS: atom_id res chain seq x y z
N THR A 1 0.07 14.79 -13.39
CA THR A 1 -0.74 13.85 -14.19
C THR A 1 -2.17 13.88 -13.64
N SER A 2 -3.18 14.02 -14.51
CA SER A 2 -4.59 13.94 -14.10
C SER A 2 -4.94 12.55 -13.54
N ASN A 3 -6.04 12.44 -12.81
CA ASN A 3 -6.48 11.15 -12.25
C ASN A 3 -6.78 10.12 -13.37
N GLU A 4 -7.28 10.57 -14.51
CA GLU A 4 -7.62 9.72 -15.65
C GLU A 4 -6.39 9.27 -16.45
N ASP A 5 -5.37 10.12 -16.55
CA ASP A 5 -4.14 9.85 -17.32
C ASP A 5 -3.06 9.15 -16.49
N PHE A 6 -3.23 9.08 -15.16
CA PHE A 6 -2.28 8.37 -14.32
C PHE A 6 -2.35 6.86 -14.60
N TYR A 7 -1.21 6.24 -14.86
CA TYR A 7 -1.17 4.85 -15.31
C TYR A 7 -1.83 3.87 -14.33
N LEU A 8 -2.41 2.81 -14.87
CA LEU A 8 -3.08 1.75 -14.14
C LEU A 8 -2.40 0.41 -14.34
N VAL A 9 -1.93 -0.19 -13.26
CA VAL A 9 -1.45 -1.57 -13.21
C VAL A 9 -2.00 -2.23 -11.97
N GLN A 10 -2.46 -3.47 -12.10
CA GLN A 10 -2.93 -4.29 -10.99
C GLN A 10 -2.64 -5.77 -11.28
N HIS A 11 -2.44 -6.56 -10.24
CA HIS A 11 -2.09 -7.97 -10.36
C HIS A 11 -3.30 -8.88 -10.22
N TYR A 12 -4.28 -8.44 -9.44
CA TYR A 12 -5.56 -9.11 -9.22
C TYR A 12 -6.72 -8.23 -9.68
N GLY A 13 -7.94 -8.56 -9.36
CA GLY A 13 -9.10 -7.77 -9.74
C GLY A 13 -9.17 -6.40 -9.04
N GLN A 14 -10.19 -5.63 -9.35
CA GLN A 14 -10.52 -4.40 -8.63
C GLN A 14 -11.59 -4.74 -7.59
N PRO A 15 -11.25 -4.79 -6.30
CA PRO A 15 -12.20 -5.14 -5.26
C PRO A 15 -13.17 -3.97 -5.00
N GLU A 16 -14.42 -4.27 -4.75
CA GLU A 16 -15.35 -3.28 -4.23
C GLU A 16 -15.10 -3.12 -2.72
N VAL A 17 -14.75 -1.91 -2.31
CA VAL A 17 -14.53 -1.55 -0.91
C VAL A 17 -15.49 -0.44 -0.54
N ASP A 18 -16.40 -0.75 0.38
CA ASP A 18 -17.37 0.20 0.88
C ASP A 18 -16.73 1.12 1.95
N ASN A 19 -16.85 2.43 1.76
CA ASN A 19 -16.25 3.43 2.64
C ASN A 19 -16.83 3.42 4.06
N ASP A 20 -18.13 3.14 4.20
CA ASP A 20 -18.81 3.24 5.50
C ASP A 20 -18.44 2.08 6.42
N SER A 21 -18.21 0.91 5.84
CA SER A 21 -17.77 -0.28 6.55
C SER A 21 -16.26 -0.49 6.55
N TYR A 22 -15.50 0.37 5.86
CA TYR A 22 -14.04 0.25 5.75
C TYR A 22 -13.36 0.27 7.12
N ARG A 23 -12.39 -0.65 7.29
CA ARG A 23 -11.48 -0.68 8.44
C ARG A 23 -10.05 -0.97 7.99
N LEU A 24 -9.13 -0.16 8.48
CA LEU A 24 -7.70 -0.44 8.40
C LEU A 24 -7.24 -1.06 9.71
N ARG A 25 -6.79 -2.30 9.66
CA ARG A 25 -6.27 -2.99 10.84
C ARG A 25 -4.76 -2.85 10.92
N VAL A 26 -4.24 -2.53 12.11
CA VAL A 26 -2.81 -2.59 12.41
C VAL A 26 -2.59 -3.67 13.46
N THR A 27 -1.78 -4.66 13.16
CA THR A 27 -1.66 -5.90 13.97
C THR A 27 -0.22 -6.41 14.04
N GLY A 28 0.01 -7.43 14.85
CA GLY A 28 1.28 -8.13 14.94
C GLY A 28 2.15 -7.63 16.10
N MET A 29 3.43 -7.33 15.85
CA MET A 29 4.36 -6.85 16.87
C MET A 29 4.15 -5.37 17.18
N VAL A 30 3.01 -5.06 17.78
CA VAL A 30 2.60 -3.73 18.23
C VAL A 30 2.07 -3.79 19.64
N ASP A 31 2.19 -2.71 20.39
CA ASP A 31 1.66 -2.63 21.76
C ASP A 31 0.14 -2.50 21.77
N ASN A 32 -0.41 -1.82 20.76
CA ASN A 32 -1.84 -1.57 20.58
C ASN A 32 -2.25 -1.96 19.17
N GLU A 33 -3.05 -3.00 19.02
CA GLU A 33 -3.70 -3.26 17.73
C GLU A 33 -4.72 -2.16 17.45
N LEU A 34 -4.72 -1.65 16.21
CA LEU A 34 -5.64 -0.59 15.79
C LEU A 34 -6.67 -1.14 14.80
N ASP A 35 -7.88 -0.60 14.87
CA ASP A 35 -8.97 -0.83 13.94
C ASP A 35 -9.58 0.52 13.56
N LEU A 36 -9.04 1.13 12.49
CA LEU A 36 -9.29 2.52 12.12
C LEU A 36 -10.33 2.60 11.00
N SER A 37 -11.36 3.39 11.21
CA SER A 37 -12.28 3.78 10.15
C SER A 37 -11.64 4.79 9.19
N LEU A 38 -12.25 5.01 8.03
CA LEU A 38 -11.83 6.07 7.13
C LEU A 38 -11.90 7.44 7.82
N SER A 39 -12.93 7.67 8.64
CA SER A 39 -13.08 8.92 9.40
C SER A 39 -11.95 9.13 10.42
N ASP A 40 -11.50 8.08 11.11
CA ASP A 40 -10.36 8.17 12.03
C ASP A 40 -9.10 8.62 11.30
N LEU A 41 -8.84 8.05 10.13
CA LEU A 41 -7.70 8.42 9.28
C LEU A 41 -7.81 9.86 8.78
N MET A 42 -8.99 10.29 8.32
CA MET A 42 -9.20 11.65 7.81
C MET A 42 -9.13 12.73 8.89
N ASN A 43 -9.33 12.38 10.16
CA ASN A 43 -9.21 13.28 11.32
C ASN A 43 -7.82 13.28 11.96
N GLY A 44 -6.87 12.47 11.47
CA GLY A 44 -5.49 12.43 11.94
C GLY A 44 -4.63 13.61 11.45
N ASP A 45 -3.33 13.49 11.63
CA ASP A 45 -2.35 14.49 11.15
C ASP A 45 -2.22 14.40 9.62
N VAL A 46 -3.09 15.12 8.94
CA VAL A 46 -3.19 15.11 7.49
C VAL A 46 -2.07 15.93 6.86
N ILE A 47 -1.38 15.34 5.89
CA ILE A 47 -0.36 15.98 5.07
C ILE A 47 -0.79 15.97 3.60
N GLU A 48 -0.19 16.86 2.83
CA GLU A 48 -0.32 16.91 1.38
C GLU A 48 1.08 16.96 0.75
N GLN A 49 1.31 16.13 -0.26
CA GLN A 49 2.59 16.07 -0.94
C GLN A 49 2.46 15.62 -2.39
N GLU A 50 3.34 16.14 -3.24
CA GLU A 50 3.47 15.70 -4.63
C GLU A 50 4.38 14.46 -4.68
N VAL A 51 3.85 13.36 -5.23
CA VAL A 51 4.60 12.10 -5.36
C VAL A 51 4.43 11.54 -6.76
N GLY A 52 5.57 11.28 -7.40
CA GLY A 52 5.64 10.54 -8.64
C GLY A 52 6.21 9.13 -8.44
N PHE A 53 5.70 8.18 -9.20
CA PHE A 53 6.27 6.84 -9.27
C PHE A 53 6.02 6.19 -10.63
N GLU A 54 6.85 5.20 -10.95
CA GLU A 54 6.74 4.42 -12.17
C GLU A 54 6.51 2.93 -11.86
N CYS A 55 5.95 2.21 -12.81
CA CYS A 55 5.87 0.76 -12.74
C CYS A 55 7.24 0.12 -12.95
N GLY A 56 7.58 -0.91 -12.19
CA GLY A 56 8.82 -1.67 -12.40
C GLY A 56 8.93 -2.34 -13.79
N GLY A 57 7.82 -2.46 -14.51
CA GLY A 57 7.76 -2.92 -15.90
C GLY A 57 7.82 -1.81 -16.95
N ASN A 58 7.96 -0.53 -16.52
CA ASN A 58 8.08 0.57 -17.46
C ASN A 58 9.36 0.42 -18.30
N SER A 59 9.21 0.21 -19.59
CA SER A 59 10.35 0.06 -20.49
C SER A 59 9.98 0.42 -21.93
N GLN A 60 10.95 0.92 -22.68
CA GLN A 60 10.77 1.27 -24.11
C GLN A 60 10.40 0.05 -24.98
N ARG A 61 10.65 -1.17 -24.51
CA ARG A 61 10.47 -2.40 -25.29
C ARG A 61 9.14 -3.10 -25.05
N LEU A 62 8.52 -2.90 -23.88
CA LEU A 62 7.31 -3.63 -23.45
C LEU A 62 6.14 -2.70 -23.18
N LEU A 63 6.25 -1.86 -22.17
CA LEU A 63 5.19 -0.95 -21.73
C LEU A 63 5.79 0.42 -21.45
N TYR A 64 5.62 1.35 -22.36
CA TYR A 64 6.15 2.70 -22.26
C TYR A 64 5.14 3.67 -21.64
N GLY A 65 5.63 4.60 -20.80
CA GLY A 65 4.79 5.66 -20.24
C GLY A 65 4.08 5.28 -18.94
N LEU A 66 4.44 4.15 -18.31
CA LEU A 66 3.90 3.75 -17.00
C LEU A 66 4.56 4.55 -15.86
N ILE A 67 4.43 5.85 -15.93
CA ILE A 67 4.90 6.83 -14.93
C ILE A 67 3.83 7.89 -14.73
N GLY A 68 3.67 8.36 -13.51
CA GLY A 68 2.74 9.44 -13.19
C GLY A 68 3.21 10.21 -11.97
N ASN A 69 2.81 11.47 -11.90
CA ASN A 69 3.02 12.36 -10.78
C ASN A 69 1.71 13.04 -10.41
N ALA A 70 1.34 13.06 -9.14
CA ALA A 70 0.10 13.66 -8.66
C ALA A 70 0.31 14.28 -7.27
N ASN A 71 -0.63 15.13 -6.88
CA ASN A 71 -0.72 15.63 -5.52
C ASN A 71 -1.60 14.70 -4.69
N TRP A 72 -1.11 14.27 -3.54
CA TRP A 72 -1.77 13.30 -2.68
C TRP A 72 -2.00 13.89 -1.30
N ARG A 73 -3.17 13.60 -0.72
CA ARG A 73 -3.52 13.99 0.63
C ARG A 73 -3.86 12.76 1.47
N GLY A 74 -3.33 12.70 2.69
CA GLY A 74 -3.47 11.55 3.57
C GLY A 74 -2.78 11.76 4.91
N VAL A 75 -2.58 10.69 5.66
CA VAL A 75 -1.84 10.71 6.93
C VAL A 75 -0.48 10.04 6.77
N THR A 76 0.51 10.42 7.57
CA THR A 76 1.81 9.76 7.54
C THR A 76 1.70 8.32 8.03
N LEU A 77 2.43 7.40 7.40
CA LEU A 77 2.52 6.01 7.88
C LEU A 77 3.17 5.97 9.27
N THR A 78 4.14 6.86 9.52
CA THR A 78 4.85 6.96 10.81
C THR A 78 3.89 7.23 11.96
N SER A 79 2.94 8.17 11.83
CA SER A 79 1.96 8.47 12.89
C SER A 79 1.09 7.25 13.25
N ILE A 80 0.73 6.44 12.26
CA ILE A 80 -0.05 5.21 12.48
C ILE A 80 0.79 4.15 13.21
N LEU A 81 2.06 3.97 12.80
CA LEU A 81 2.97 3.02 13.45
C LEU A 81 3.34 3.44 14.87
N GLU A 82 3.50 4.75 15.13
CA GLU A 82 3.72 5.29 16.46
C GLU A 82 2.50 5.10 17.36
N ALA A 83 1.29 5.35 16.88
CA ALA A 83 0.06 5.10 17.63
C ALA A 83 -0.13 3.62 17.98
N ALA A 84 0.30 2.73 17.08
CA ALA A 84 0.28 1.28 17.34
C ALA A 84 1.37 0.85 18.32
N GLY A 85 2.49 1.58 18.42
CA GLY A 85 3.64 1.23 19.26
C GLY A 85 4.38 0.00 18.73
N VAL A 86 5.19 0.17 17.69
CA VAL A 86 5.98 -0.93 17.12
C VAL A 86 6.97 -1.46 18.15
N GLN A 87 6.90 -2.76 18.42
CA GLN A 87 7.71 -3.42 19.44
C GLN A 87 9.16 -3.64 18.98
N ASP A 88 10.06 -3.70 19.95
CA ASP A 88 11.46 -4.04 19.73
C ASP A 88 11.61 -5.42 19.07
N GLY A 89 12.55 -5.52 18.14
CA GLY A 89 12.81 -6.74 17.38
C GLY A 89 11.90 -6.96 16.17
N ALA A 90 10.95 -6.07 15.90
CA ALA A 90 10.24 -6.03 14.64
C ALA A 90 11.22 -5.78 13.47
N LYS A 91 11.00 -6.43 12.34
CA LYS A 91 11.89 -6.37 11.17
C LYS A 91 11.20 -5.85 9.92
N GLU A 92 9.92 -6.15 9.77
CA GLU A 92 9.16 -5.85 8.57
C GLU A 92 7.73 -5.41 8.88
N VAL A 93 7.25 -4.50 8.05
CA VAL A 93 5.84 -4.09 8.00
C VAL A 93 5.26 -4.61 6.69
N VAL A 94 4.24 -5.43 6.77
CA VAL A 94 3.53 -6.01 5.62
C VAL A 94 2.22 -5.28 5.41
N PHE A 95 1.96 -4.89 4.17
CA PHE A 95 0.78 -4.16 3.73
C PHE A 95 -0.08 -5.09 2.88
N PHE A 96 -1.27 -5.43 3.36
CA PHE A 96 -2.23 -6.28 2.65
C PHE A 96 -3.34 -5.43 2.03
N ALA A 97 -3.67 -5.76 0.79
CA ALA A 97 -4.74 -5.13 0.05
C ALA A 97 -6.02 -5.97 0.02
N ALA A 98 -7.13 -5.37 -0.41
CA ALA A 98 -8.40 -6.07 -0.57
C ALA A 98 -8.46 -6.93 -1.84
N ASP A 99 -7.63 -6.64 -2.86
CA ASP A 99 -7.60 -7.44 -4.09
C ASP A 99 -6.99 -8.82 -3.85
N VAL A 100 -7.71 -9.84 -4.30
CA VAL A 100 -7.37 -11.25 -4.09
C VAL A 100 -7.28 -11.96 -5.45
N GLY A 101 -6.28 -12.80 -5.60
CA GLY A 101 -6.11 -13.67 -6.75
C GLY A 101 -5.84 -15.10 -6.35
N GLN A 102 -6.14 -16.02 -7.26
CA GLN A 102 -5.84 -17.44 -7.08
C GLN A 102 -4.40 -17.73 -7.49
N GLU A 103 -3.69 -18.43 -6.63
CA GLU A 103 -2.35 -18.93 -6.89
C GLU A 103 -2.28 -20.44 -6.71
N GLU A 104 -1.63 -21.12 -7.64
CA GLU A 104 -1.31 -22.52 -7.47
C GLU A 104 -0.06 -22.68 -6.61
N ILE A 105 -0.22 -23.29 -5.43
CA ILE A 105 0.87 -23.60 -4.51
C ILE A 105 0.89 -25.11 -4.27
N ARG A 106 1.92 -25.78 -4.80
CA ARG A 106 2.11 -27.25 -4.67
C ARG A 106 0.88 -28.04 -5.14
N GLY A 107 0.33 -27.67 -6.30
CA GLY A 107 -0.84 -28.34 -6.89
C GLY A 107 -2.17 -28.02 -6.21
N ARG A 108 -2.23 -26.98 -5.37
CA ARG A 108 -3.46 -26.51 -4.73
C ARG A 108 -3.71 -25.05 -5.10
N GLU A 109 -4.92 -24.75 -5.47
CA GLU A 109 -5.37 -23.37 -5.63
C GLU A 109 -5.60 -22.74 -4.24
N VAL A 110 -5.02 -21.56 -4.03
CA VAL A 110 -5.12 -20.81 -2.76
C VAL A 110 -5.40 -19.36 -3.09
N ASP A 111 -6.41 -18.79 -2.48
CA ASP A 111 -6.68 -17.37 -2.57
C ASP A 111 -5.63 -16.57 -1.80
N LYS A 112 -5.03 -15.59 -2.44
CA LYS A 112 -4.01 -14.72 -1.85
C LYS A 112 -4.35 -13.26 -2.07
N ALA A 113 -4.37 -12.50 -0.99
CA ALA A 113 -4.40 -11.04 -1.07
C ALA A 113 -3.08 -10.51 -1.67
N PHE A 114 -3.18 -9.45 -2.45
CA PHE A 114 -1.98 -8.70 -2.84
C PHE A 114 -1.31 -8.16 -1.58
N ALA A 115 -0.01 -8.31 -1.48
CA ALA A 115 0.75 -7.77 -0.36
C ALA A 115 2.19 -7.44 -0.74
N ARG A 116 2.69 -6.37 -0.13
CA ARG A 116 4.09 -5.92 -0.18
C ARG A 116 4.57 -5.61 1.23
N SER A 117 5.88 -5.60 1.42
CA SER A 117 6.46 -5.24 2.71
C SER A 117 7.59 -4.24 2.56
N LEU A 118 7.84 -3.52 3.65
CA LEU A 118 9.00 -2.65 3.85
C LEU A 118 9.75 -3.12 5.09
N SER A 119 11.07 -2.89 5.14
CA SER A 119 11.79 -2.94 6.41
C SER A 119 11.20 -1.92 7.39
N ILE A 120 11.40 -2.11 8.70
CA ILE A 120 10.97 -1.10 9.68
C ILE A 120 11.64 0.26 9.36
N GLU A 121 12.93 0.24 9.03
CA GLU A 121 13.70 1.43 8.67
C GLU A 121 13.08 2.20 7.48
N ASP A 122 12.65 1.47 6.44
CA ASP A 122 12.00 2.09 5.30
C ASP A 122 10.55 2.52 5.62
N ALA A 123 9.82 1.76 6.43
CA ALA A 123 8.43 2.06 6.76
C ALA A 123 8.27 3.35 7.59
N ILE A 124 9.20 3.63 8.50
CA ILE A 124 9.16 4.83 9.36
C ILE A 124 9.67 6.11 8.70
N ARG A 125 10.00 6.08 7.41
CA ARG A 125 10.38 7.29 6.68
C ARG A 125 9.24 8.30 6.66
N PRO A 126 9.49 9.59 6.96
CA PRO A 126 8.45 10.59 7.14
C PRO A 126 7.64 10.89 5.85
N GLU A 127 8.20 10.58 4.68
CA GLU A 127 7.53 10.76 3.39
C GLU A 127 6.51 9.67 3.05
N ASN A 128 6.51 8.53 3.77
CA ASN A 128 5.52 7.49 3.54
C ASN A 128 4.15 7.92 4.06
N MET A 129 3.11 7.67 3.27
CA MET A 129 1.76 8.09 3.64
C MET A 129 0.68 7.10 3.26
N LEU A 130 -0.45 7.19 3.95
CA LEU A 130 -1.71 6.54 3.61
C LEU A 130 -2.63 7.58 2.98
N ALA A 131 -2.74 7.56 1.66
CA ALA A 131 -3.49 8.57 0.90
C ALA A 131 -4.95 8.18 0.73
N PHE A 132 -5.85 9.16 0.88
CA PHE A 132 -7.29 9.06 0.65
C PHE A 132 -7.82 10.07 -0.39
N GLU A 133 -6.98 11.03 -0.83
CA GLU A 133 -7.28 11.95 -1.93
C GLU A 133 -6.13 11.98 -2.95
N MET A 134 -6.48 12.28 -4.19
CA MET A 134 -5.57 12.45 -5.32
C MET A 134 -5.98 13.67 -6.14
N ASN A 135 -5.06 14.62 -6.34
CA ASN A 135 -5.30 15.87 -7.08
C ASN A 135 -6.50 16.69 -6.55
N GLY A 136 -6.71 16.72 -5.22
CA GLY A 136 -7.78 17.47 -4.57
C GLY A 136 -9.16 16.82 -4.63
N GLU A 137 -9.26 15.57 -5.11
CA GLU A 137 -10.49 14.79 -5.17
C GLU A 137 -10.38 13.51 -4.33
N PRO A 138 -11.49 12.94 -3.86
CA PRO A 138 -11.48 11.62 -3.22
C PRO A 138 -10.78 10.61 -4.13
N LEU A 139 -9.98 9.72 -3.51
CA LEU A 139 -9.20 8.73 -4.25
C LEU A 139 -10.09 7.90 -5.19
N PRO A 140 -9.82 7.88 -6.51
CA PRO A 140 -10.60 7.09 -7.45
C PRO A 140 -10.52 5.60 -7.13
N HIS A 141 -11.58 4.86 -7.44
CA HIS A 141 -11.68 3.43 -7.17
C HIS A 141 -10.47 2.65 -7.73
N TYR A 142 -10.14 2.85 -9.00
CA TYR A 142 -9.02 2.18 -9.68
C TYR A 142 -7.63 2.62 -9.19
N HIS A 143 -7.54 3.70 -8.42
CA HIS A 143 -6.32 4.14 -7.76
C HIS A 143 -6.22 3.68 -6.30
N GLY A 144 -7.19 2.90 -5.79
CA GLY A 144 -7.10 2.22 -4.51
C GLY A 144 -7.99 2.78 -3.41
N LYS A 145 -9.16 3.43 -3.77
CA LYS A 145 -10.17 3.88 -2.80
C LYS A 145 -10.54 2.74 -1.82
N PRO A 146 -10.69 3.00 -0.51
CA PRO A 146 -10.65 4.34 0.10
C PRO A 146 -9.25 4.80 0.51
N ILE A 147 -8.30 3.89 0.69
CA ILE A 147 -6.94 4.17 1.17
C ILE A 147 -5.92 3.41 0.36
N ARG A 148 -4.83 4.08 0.03
CA ARG A 148 -3.63 3.44 -0.53
C ARG A 148 -2.37 3.85 0.22
N LEU A 149 -1.38 2.96 0.22
CA LEU A 149 -0.02 3.29 0.63
C LEU A 149 0.71 4.04 -0.49
N LEU A 150 1.47 5.06 -0.12
CA LEU A 150 2.48 5.70 -0.96
C LEU A 150 3.85 5.60 -0.30
N VAL A 151 4.83 5.18 -1.09
CA VAL A 151 6.24 5.01 -0.70
C VAL A 151 7.10 5.76 -1.71
N PRO A 152 7.36 7.05 -1.50
CA PRO A 152 8.16 7.87 -2.39
C PRO A 152 9.54 7.26 -2.67
N GLY A 153 9.98 7.31 -3.92
CA GLY A 153 11.26 6.73 -4.35
C GLY A 153 11.22 5.23 -4.68
N TRP A 154 10.07 4.55 -4.48
CA TRP A 154 9.89 3.14 -4.82
C TRP A 154 9.01 2.98 -6.07
N TYR A 155 9.15 1.85 -6.76
CA TYR A 155 8.29 1.50 -7.89
C TYR A 155 6.81 1.35 -7.49
N GLY A 156 5.91 1.53 -8.46
CA GLY A 156 4.47 1.46 -8.27
C GLY A 156 3.96 0.23 -7.52
N VAL A 157 4.65 -0.90 -7.65
CA VAL A 157 4.30 -2.14 -6.95
C VAL A 157 4.38 -2.03 -5.41
N ALA A 158 5.20 -1.12 -4.87
CA ALA A 158 5.29 -0.87 -3.42
C ALA A 158 4.14 0.02 -2.91
N ASN A 159 3.49 0.77 -3.80
CA ASN A 159 2.42 1.71 -3.48
C ASN A 159 1.07 0.96 -3.47
N VAL A 160 0.83 0.18 -2.42
CA VAL A 160 -0.28 -0.78 -2.28
C VAL A 160 -1.64 -0.07 -2.34
N LYS A 161 -2.49 -0.45 -3.29
CA LYS A 161 -3.88 0.03 -3.44
C LYS A 161 -4.84 -0.77 -2.55
N TRP A 162 -6.02 -0.20 -2.27
CA TRP A 162 -7.08 -0.86 -1.49
C TRP A 162 -6.56 -1.47 -0.17
N LEU A 163 -5.73 -0.72 0.54
CA LEU A 163 -5.07 -1.18 1.77
C LEU A 163 -6.09 -1.52 2.86
N THR A 164 -5.98 -2.72 3.45
CA THR A 164 -6.89 -3.20 4.50
C THR A 164 -6.19 -3.59 5.79
N GLN A 165 -4.90 -3.92 5.72
CA GLN A 165 -4.15 -4.31 6.90
C GLN A 165 -2.68 -3.92 6.80
N ILE A 166 -2.14 -3.47 7.92
CA ILE A 166 -0.72 -3.29 8.19
C ILE A 166 -0.35 -4.31 9.26
N HIS A 167 0.61 -5.19 8.97
CA HIS A 167 1.04 -6.23 9.91
C HIS A 167 2.54 -6.12 10.19
N VAL A 168 2.89 -5.93 11.45
CA VAL A 168 4.28 -5.82 11.92
C VAL A 168 4.78 -7.18 12.34
N GLN A 169 5.95 -7.61 11.86
CA GLN A 169 6.50 -8.93 12.17
C GLN A 169 8.03 -8.94 12.33
N ASN A 170 8.57 -9.99 12.97
CA ASN A 170 10.01 -10.17 13.21
C ASN A 170 10.71 -11.06 12.17
N THR A 171 10.03 -11.44 11.12
CA THR A 171 10.56 -12.28 10.04
C THR A 171 10.43 -11.57 8.70
N ARG A 172 11.20 -12.00 7.70
CA ARG A 172 11.03 -11.52 6.33
C ARG A 172 9.73 -12.05 5.73
N TYR A 173 8.96 -11.16 5.10
CA TYR A 173 7.78 -11.53 4.33
C TYR A 173 8.21 -12.07 2.96
N MET A 174 7.82 -13.31 2.67
CA MET A 174 8.21 -14.03 1.44
C MET A 174 7.01 -14.32 0.53
N GLY A 175 6.03 -13.41 0.50
CA GLY A 175 4.90 -13.49 -0.43
C GLY A 175 5.36 -13.35 -1.89
N ARG A 176 4.48 -13.72 -2.82
CA ARG A 176 4.75 -13.76 -4.26
C ARG A 176 5.49 -12.52 -4.78
N PHE A 177 4.97 -11.35 -4.45
CA PHE A 177 5.49 -10.08 -4.97
C PHE A 177 6.71 -9.55 -4.22
N MET A 178 7.21 -10.28 -3.21
CA MET A 178 8.46 -9.99 -2.50
C MET A 178 9.53 -11.04 -2.77
N GLY A 179 9.14 -12.33 -2.82
CA GLY A 179 10.08 -13.44 -2.89
C GLY A 179 10.28 -14.04 -4.29
N ARG A 180 9.38 -13.71 -5.27
CA ARG A 180 9.43 -14.29 -6.61
C ARG A 180 9.36 -13.24 -7.72
N ASP A 181 8.26 -12.48 -7.76
CA ASP A 181 8.04 -11.45 -8.76
C ASP A 181 8.67 -10.14 -8.23
N TYR A 182 9.30 -9.32 -9.03
CA TYR A 182 10.01 -8.09 -8.61
C TYR A 182 11.28 -8.32 -7.76
N VAL A 183 11.96 -9.43 -7.97
CA VAL A 183 13.28 -9.69 -7.38
C VAL A 183 14.34 -9.28 -8.39
N THR A 184 15.36 -8.54 -7.94
CA THR A 184 16.56 -8.27 -8.75
C THR A 184 17.54 -9.41 -8.55
N LEU A 185 17.98 -10.03 -9.63
CA LEU A 185 18.99 -11.09 -9.66
C LEU A 185 20.37 -10.53 -9.99
#